data_dfab033d133e6ecf81d0d36016f379c6
#
_entry.id   dfab033d133e6ecf81d0d36016f379c6
#
_cell.length_a   1.000
_cell.length_b   1.000
_cell.length_c   1.000
_cell.angle_alpha   90.00
_cell.angle_beta   90.00
_cell.angle_gamma   90.00
#
_symmetry.space_group_name_H-M   'P 1'
#
loop_
_entity.id
_entity.type
_entity.pdbx_description
1 polymer ?
#
loop_
_entity_poly.entity_id
_entity_poly.type
_entity_poly.pdbx_seq_one_letter_code
_entity_poly.pdbx_strand_id
1 'polypeptide(L)'
;KYTCCQHISFRRLIPLFKILGIKILYTPHKINNEDNLDGIQIKPCPLYAVNVEDQKRNIFLKDLDLVNKQRNILYSFMGAYQENCYLTDIRKNIFKLPKNKHNVIINTGEWYFNHIVYSQKQNYNTEINKKQGDEERKSKYNNLLVNSKFTLCPSGSGPNSIRFWEALACGSIPVLLADTLELPEHELWETSIVKVKESDIFKINSILSKISETEIKARRDNCIKIYNFFKHDFRGCKNLNPDIRSAIFFVGQKRSIIENIKRVKEDILIFNQPSY
;
A
#
# COMPACT_ATOMS: atom_id res chain seq x y z
N LYS A 1 4.18 -1.34 -25.80
CA LYS A 1 4.04 -0.25 -24.82
C LYS A 1 3.56 -0.82 -23.49
N TYR A 2 3.99 -0.23 -22.40
CA TYR A 2 3.57 -0.57 -21.04
C TYR A 2 3.28 0.71 -20.24
N THR A 3 2.51 0.57 -19.15
CA THR A 3 2.22 1.65 -18.19
C THR A 3 2.08 1.10 -16.79
N CYS A 4 2.05 1.97 -15.81
CA CYS A 4 1.70 1.66 -14.42
C CYS A 4 0.47 2.47 -14.01
N CYS A 5 -0.50 1.81 -13.38
CA CYS A 5 -1.67 2.47 -12.83
C CYS A 5 -1.91 2.03 -11.39
N GLN A 6 -1.73 2.97 -10.46
CA GLN A 6 -1.91 2.74 -9.03
C GLN A 6 -3.37 2.86 -8.58
N HIS A 7 -4.26 3.36 -9.44
CA HIS A 7 -5.65 3.60 -9.05
C HIS A 7 -6.44 2.30 -8.95
N ILE A 8 -7.24 2.14 -7.90
CA ILE A 8 -8.07 0.95 -7.66
C ILE A 8 -9.06 0.68 -8.80
N SER A 9 -9.52 1.72 -9.49
CA SER A 9 -10.45 1.62 -10.62
C SER A 9 -9.73 1.48 -11.98
N PHE A 10 -8.49 1.01 -12.03
CA PHE A 10 -7.73 0.86 -13.27
C PHE A 10 -8.46 0.04 -14.35
N ARG A 11 -9.32 -0.90 -13.92
CA ARG A 11 -10.14 -1.71 -14.83
C ARG A 11 -11.06 -0.88 -15.71
N ARG A 12 -11.53 0.28 -15.20
CA ARG A 12 -12.34 1.25 -15.97
C ARG A 12 -11.53 2.00 -17.03
N LEU A 13 -10.20 1.99 -16.91
CA LEU A 13 -9.29 2.65 -17.84
C LEU A 13 -8.77 1.72 -18.93
N ILE A 14 -9.13 0.43 -18.92
CA ILE A 14 -8.69 -0.55 -19.94
C ILE A 14 -9.02 -0.09 -21.36
N PRO A 15 -10.22 0.44 -21.69
CA PRO A 15 -10.50 0.94 -23.03
C PRO A 15 -9.55 2.07 -23.46
N LEU A 16 -9.21 2.98 -22.56
CA LEU A 16 -8.25 4.06 -22.80
C LEU A 16 -6.84 3.49 -23.05
N PHE A 17 -6.41 2.54 -22.24
CA PHE A 17 -5.09 1.90 -22.40
C PHE A 17 -4.98 1.17 -23.74
N LYS A 18 -6.06 0.56 -24.22
CA LYS A 18 -6.11 -0.04 -25.58
C LYS A 18 -5.91 0.99 -26.68
N ILE A 19 -6.62 2.11 -26.62
CA ILE A 19 -6.48 3.22 -27.58
C ILE A 19 -5.03 3.73 -27.62
N LEU A 20 -4.38 3.82 -26.46
CA LEU A 20 -2.98 4.24 -26.34
C LEU A 20 -1.98 3.15 -26.77
N GLY A 21 -2.46 1.98 -27.15
CA GLY A 21 -1.64 0.85 -27.59
C GLY A 21 -0.82 0.21 -26.47
N ILE A 22 -1.28 0.33 -25.19
CA ILE A 22 -0.65 -0.33 -24.05
C ILE A 22 -0.88 -1.84 -24.16
N LYS A 23 0.18 -2.62 -23.95
CA LYS A 23 0.16 -4.08 -23.97
C LYS A 23 0.39 -4.72 -22.61
N ILE A 24 1.07 -4.01 -21.71
CA ILE A 24 1.36 -4.46 -20.35
C ILE A 24 0.98 -3.34 -19.38
N LEU A 25 0.17 -3.68 -18.39
CA LEU A 25 -0.21 -2.79 -17.29
C LEU A 25 0.30 -3.34 -15.97
N TYR A 26 1.15 -2.58 -15.32
CA TYR A 26 1.54 -2.82 -13.94
C TYR A 26 0.56 -2.16 -12.98
N THR A 27 0.04 -2.91 -12.02
CA THR A 27 -0.88 -2.38 -11.01
C THR A 27 -0.64 -3.04 -9.65
N PRO A 28 -0.67 -2.27 -8.56
CA PRO A 28 -0.61 -2.86 -7.21
C PRO A 28 -1.91 -3.55 -6.81
N HIS A 29 -2.97 -3.43 -7.59
CA HIS A 29 -4.31 -3.96 -7.29
C HIS A 29 -4.70 -5.13 -8.19
N LYS A 30 -3.71 -5.87 -8.72
CA LYS A 30 -3.97 -7.15 -9.41
C LYS A 30 -4.56 -8.15 -8.43
N ILE A 31 -5.54 -8.90 -8.91
CA ILE A 31 -6.14 -10.00 -8.17
C ILE A 31 -5.78 -11.33 -8.81
N ASN A 32 -5.91 -12.42 -8.03
CA ASN A 32 -5.64 -13.77 -8.49
C ASN A 32 -6.39 -14.08 -9.78
N ASN A 33 -5.75 -14.75 -10.72
CA ASN A 33 -6.29 -15.14 -12.03
C ASN A 33 -6.70 -13.99 -12.96
N GLU A 34 -6.20 -12.78 -12.74
CA GLU A 34 -6.43 -11.61 -13.60
C GLU A 34 -5.18 -11.29 -14.44
N ASP A 35 -4.73 -12.23 -15.26
CA ASP A 35 -3.49 -12.07 -16.05
C ASP A 35 -3.66 -11.25 -17.31
N ASN A 36 -4.89 -11.16 -17.81
CA ASN A 36 -5.21 -10.43 -19.03
C ASN A 36 -6.57 -9.77 -18.93
N LEU A 37 -6.63 -8.50 -19.32
CA LEU A 37 -7.86 -7.74 -19.47
C LEU A 37 -7.88 -7.16 -20.88
N ASP A 38 -8.77 -7.70 -21.71
CA ASP A 38 -9.05 -7.16 -23.04
C ASP A 38 -7.80 -7.06 -23.97
N GLY A 39 -6.88 -8.04 -23.85
CA GLY A 39 -5.63 -8.09 -24.60
C GLY A 39 -4.47 -7.30 -23.98
N ILE A 40 -4.66 -6.74 -22.77
CA ILE A 40 -3.60 -6.11 -21.99
C ILE A 40 -3.17 -7.08 -20.89
N GLN A 41 -1.90 -7.45 -20.87
CA GLN A 41 -1.31 -8.25 -19.81
C GLN A 41 -1.27 -7.44 -18.50
N ILE A 42 -1.80 -8.00 -17.42
CA ILE A 42 -1.82 -7.37 -16.09
C ILE A 42 -0.71 -7.97 -15.23
N LYS A 43 0.13 -7.12 -14.67
CA LYS A 43 1.23 -7.53 -13.79
C LYS A 43 1.15 -6.83 -12.44
N PRO A 44 1.38 -7.56 -11.34
CA PRO A 44 1.41 -6.92 -10.02
C PRO A 44 2.66 -6.08 -9.85
N CYS A 45 2.54 -5.00 -9.07
CA CYS A 45 3.66 -4.16 -8.70
C CYS A 45 3.51 -3.66 -7.25
N PRO A 46 4.60 -3.18 -6.60
CA PRO A 46 4.54 -2.65 -5.25
C PRO A 46 3.76 -1.33 -5.17
N LEU A 47 3.28 -1.00 -3.95
CA LEU A 47 2.84 0.34 -3.60
C LEU A 47 3.98 1.12 -2.94
N TYR A 48 3.99 2.42 -3.14
CA TYR A 48 4.95 3.31 -2.50
C TYR A 48 4.69 3.43 -0.99
N ALA A 49 5.72 3.15 -0.20
CA ALA A 49 5.66 3.22 1.27
C ALA A 49 5.83 4.67 1.76
N VAL A 50 4.77 5.46 1.69
CA VAL A 50 4.78 6.92 1.88
C VAL A 50 5.49 7.36 3.15
N ASN A 51 5.16 6.75 4.30
CA ASN A 51 5.73 7.17 5.59
C ASN A 51 7.22 6.81 5.74
N VAL A 52 7.72 5.90 4.92
CA VAL A 52 9.12 5.48 4.97
C VAL A 52 9.97 6.24 3.96
N GLU A 53 9.41 6.53 2.80
CA GLU A 53 10.15 7.15 1.69
C GLU A 53 10.09 8.69 1.68
N ASP A 54 9.04 9.29 2.23
CA ASP A 54 8.93 10.75 2.33
C ASP A 54 9.86 11.26 3.44
N GLN A 55 10.86 12.04 3.05
CA GLN A 55 11.86 12.61 3.96
C GLN A 55 11.26 13.45 5.10
N LYS A 56 10.08 14.03 4.90
CA LYS A 56 9.35 14.79 5.93
C LYS A 56 8.63 13.88 6.93
N ARG A 57 8.39 12.64 6.58
CA ARG A 57 7.65 11.67 7.39
C ARG A 57 8.56 10.63 8.06
N ASN A 58 9.72 10.35 7.47
CA ASN A 58 10.61 9.29 7.91
C ASN A 58 11.65 9.71 8.96
N ILE A 59 11.67 10.98 9.40
CA ILE A 59 12.64 11.50 10.38
C ILE A 59 12.72 10.59 11.61
N PHE A 60 11.57 10.13 12.10
CA PHE A 60 11.47 9.21 13.24
C PHE A 60 12.09 7.82 12.97
N LEU A 61 12.22 7.41 11.71
CA LEU A 61 12.64 6.06 11.34
C LEU A 61 14.13 5.97 11.00
N LYS A 62 14.78 7.11 10.72
CA LYS A 62 16.13 7.16 10.14
C LYS A 62 17.22 6.50 10.98
N ASP A 63 17.12 6.65 12.31
CA ASP A 63 18.18 6.25 13.23
C ASP A 63 17.82 4.97 14.02
N LEU A 64 16.76 4.27 13.61
CA LEU A 64 16.30 3.07 14.28
C LEU A 64 16.92 1.80 13.67
N ASP A 65 17.49 0.96 14.51
CA ASP A 65 17.79 -0.43 14.14
C ASP A 65 16.47 -1.22 14.06
N LEU A 66 15.84 -1.15 12.89
CA LEU A 66 14.51 -1.73 12.67
C LEU A 66 14.49 -3.25 12.79
N VAL A 67 15.62 -3.92 12.57
CA VAL A 67 15.73 -5.39 12.67
C VAL A 67 15.81 -5.83 14.13
N ASN A 68 16.72 -5.25 14.90
CA ASN A 68 16.99 -5.68 16.27
C ASN A 68 16.15 -4.98 17.34
N LYS A 69 15.41 -3.94 16.97
CA LYS A 69 14.54 -3.22 17.90
C LYS A 69 13.59 -4.16 18.64
N GLN A 70 13.61 -4.10 19.98
CA GLN A 70 12.64 -4.81 20.80
C GLN A 70 11.23 -4.26 20.57
N ARG A 71 10.25 -5.15 20.43
CA ARG A 71 8.84 -4.81 20.13
C ARG A 71 7.93 -5.45 21.17
N ASN A 72 7.13 -4.62 21.83
CA ASN A 72 6.29 -5.05 22.94
C ASN A 72 4.82 -5.31 22.53
N ILE A 73 4.43 -4.90 21.32
CA ILE A 73 3.09 -5.10 20.79
C ILE A 73 3.11 -6.35 19.91
N LEU A 74 2.29 -7.34 20.18
CA LEU A 74 2.19 -8.53 19.35
C LEU A 74 1.70 -8.14 17.97
N TYR A 75 0.55 -7.48 17.86
CA TYR A 75 0.06 -6.96 16.59
C TYR A 75 -0.69 -5.65 16.74
N SER A 76 -0.69 -4.87 15.68
CA SER A 76 -1.43 -3.61 15.65
C SER A 76 -2.22 -3.39 14.35
N PHE A 77 -3.23 -2.55 14.48
CA PHE A 77 -3.97 -1.96 13.38
C PHE A 77 -4.40 -0.54 13.74
N MET A 78 -4.14 0.41 12.86
CA MET A 78 -4.67 1.77 12.97
C MET A 78 -5.26 2.18 11.63
N GLY A 79 -6.55 2.43 11.56
CA GLY A 79 -7.21 2.78 10.30
C GLY A 79 -8.70 3.03 10.48
N ALA A 80 -9.39 3.27 9.37
CA ALA A 80 -10.83 3.52 9.33
C ALA A 80 -11.58 2.34 8.71
N TYR A 81 -12.86 2.30 8.97
CA TYR A 81 -13.86 1.54 8.24
C TYR A 81 -15.09 2.40 8.03
N GLN A 82 -15.57 2.42 6.81
CA GLN A 82 -16.85 3.00 6.43
C GLN A 82 -17.55 1.99 5.51
N GLU A 83 -18.79 1.74 5.79
CA GLU A 83 -19.61 0.84 4.99
C GLU A 83 -19.65 1.29 3.52
N ASN A 84 -19.62 0.34 2.60
CA ASN A 84 -19.60 0.56 1.14
C ASN A 84 -18.35 1.28 0.56
N CYS A 85 -17.36 1.65 1.40
CA CYS A 85 -16.12 2.27 0.93
C CYS A 85 -14.95 1.28 0.81
N TYR A 86 -15.10 0.10 1.39
CA TYR A 86 -14.06 -0.93 1.46
C TYR A 86 -14.47 -2.19 0.70
N LEU A 87 -13.47 -2.93 0.20
CA LEU A 87 -13.68 -4.11 -0.64
C LEU A 87 -14.41 -5.23 0.11
N THR A 88 -14.11 -5.38 1.41
CA THR A 88 -14.69 -6.40 2.29
C THR A 88 -14.93 -5.83 3.68
N ASP A 89 -15.63 -6.60 4.52
CA ASP A 89 -15.88 -6.24 5.93
C ASP A 89 -14.73 -6.59 6.88
N ILE A 90 -13.56 -7.00 6.38
CA ILE A 90 -12.42 -7.41 7.20
C ILE A 90 -12.04 -6.37 8.26
N ARG A 91 -12.05 -5.07 7.91
CA ARG A 91 -11.74 -4.00 8.86
C ARG A 91 -12.79 -3.87 9.98
N LYS A 92 -14.07 -4.05 9.66
CA LYS A 92 -15.16 -4.12 10.64
C LYS A 92 -14.91 -5.25 11.63
N ASN A 93 -14.48 -6.41 11.14
CA ASN A 93 -14.18 -7.57 11.97
C ASN A 93 -12.90 -7.37 12.79
N ILE A 94 -11.87 -6.69 12.27
CA ILE A 94 -10.69 -6.31 13.05
C ILE A 94 -11.07 -5.45 14.28
N PHE A 95 -12.01 -4.50 14.12
CA PHE A 95 -12.46 -3.67 15.25
C PHE A 95 -13.27 -4.42 16.32
N LYS A 96 -13.76 -5.62 16.00
CA LYS A 96 -14.45 -6.50 16.95
C LYS A 96 -13.49 -7.43 17.71
N LEU A 97 -12.20 -7.46 17.35
CA LEU A 97 -11.23 -8.30 18.04
C LEU A 97 -11.11 -7.93 19.50
N PRO A 98 -10.95 -8.93 20.41
CA PRO A 98 -10.75 -8.66 21.82
C PRO A 98 -9.53 -7.76 22.06
N LYS A 99 -9.72 -6.69 22.82
CA LYS A 99 -8.63 -5.80 23.24
C LYS A 99 -7.90 -6.44 24.43
N ASN A 100 -6.58 -6.47 24.36
CA ASN A 100 -5.74 -6.94 25.45
C ASN A 100 -4.42 -6.13 25.48
N LYS A 101 -3.57 -6.40 26.48
CA LYS A 101 -2.29 -5.68 26.65
C LYS A 101 -1.26 -5.93 25.53
N HIS A 102 -1.48 -6.93 24.69
CA HIS A 102 -0.54 -7.35 23.64
C HIS A 102 -0.95 -6.88 22.25
N ASN A 103 -2.13 -6.30 22.07
CA ASN A 103 -2.55 -5.76 20.78
C ASN A 103 -3.01 -4.31 20.87
N VAL A 104 -2.84 -3.58 19.79
CA VAL A 104 -3.30 -2.19 19.66
C VAL A 104 -4.13 -2.03 18.40
N ILE A 105 -5.43 -1.81 18.58
CA ILE A 105 -6.37 -1.60 17.48
C ILE A 105 -7.02 -0.22 17.64
N ILE A 106 -6.80 0.65 16.67
CA ILE A 106 -7.27 2.04 16.68
C ILE A 106 -8.17 2.29 15.46
N ASN A 107 -9.42 2.61 15.75
CA ASN A 107 -10.32 3.14 14.72
C ASN A 107 -10.11 4.65 14.61
N THR A 108 -9.74 5.12 13.43
CA THR A 108 -9.53 6.55 13.18
C THR A 108 -10.80 7.28 12.74
N GLY A 109 -11.93 6.58 12.64
CA GLY A 109 -13.20 7.10 12.16
C GLY A 109 -13.19 7.32 10.65
N GLU A 110 -12.31 8.17 10.18
CA GLU A 110 -12.19 8.54 8.77
C GLU A 110 -10.86 8.11 8.16
N TRP A 111 -10.87 7.91 6.85
CA TRP A 111 -9.65 7.71 6.10
C TRP A 111 -8.83 9.00 6.07
N TYR A 112 -7.54 8.89 6.45
CA TYR A 112 -6.65 10.04 6.59
C TYR A 112 -6.59 10.95 5.35
N PHE A 113 -6.62 10.35 4.14
CA PHE A 113 -6.57 11.10 2.88
C PHE A 113 -7.94 11.51 2.33
N ASN A 114 -9.03 11.26 3.06
CA ASN A 114 -10.38 11.56 2.57
C ASN A 114 -10.53 13.02 2.13
N HIS A 115 -10.04 13.95 2.95
CA HIS A 115 -10.10 15.39 2.64
C HIS A 115 -9.12 15.81 1.54
N ILE A 116 -8.05 15.04 1.29
CA ILE A 116 -7.03 15.36 0.30
C ILE A 116 -7.42 14.83 -1.09
N VAL A 117 -8.01 13.63 -1.14
CA VAL A 117 -8.30 12.94 -2.41
C VAL A 117 -9.72 13.20 -2.91
N TYR A 118 -10.69 13.29 -2.02
CA TYR A 118 -12.11 13.37 -2.38
C TYR A 118 -12.78 14.71 -2.07
N SER A 119 -12.16 15.61 -1.28
CA SER A 119 -12.76 16.92 -1.10
C SER A 119 -12.64 17.75 -2.38
N GLN A 120 -13.76 18.25 -2.87
CA GLN A 120 -13.79 19.21 -3.98
C GLN A 120 -13.04 20.52 -3.66
N LYS A 121 -12.65 20.73 -2.40
CA LYS A 121 -11.81 21.83 -1.91
C LYS A 121 -10.33 21.46 -1.91
N GLN A 122 -9.80 20.92 -2.99
CA GLN A 122 -8.35 20.92 -3.22
C GLN A 122 -7.78 22.35 -3.40
N ASN A 123 -8.66 23.33 -3.40
CA ASN A 123 -8.30 24.74 -3.50
C ASN A 123 -8.13 25.33 -2.11
N TYR A 124 -6.86 25.50 -1.71
CA TYR A 124 -6.30 26.58 -0.89
C TYR A 124 -7.04 27.06 0.38
N ASN A 125 -6.34 27.05 1.50
CA ASN A 125 -6.61 27.79 2.76
C ASN A 125 -7.46 27.11 3.85
N THR A 126 -7.02 25.94 4.35
CA THR A 126 -7.39 25.54 5.73
C THR A 126 -6.16 24.95 6.43
N GLU A 127 -5.06 25.69 6.45
CA GLU A 127 -3.75 25.10 6.68
C GLU A 127 -3.28 25.03 8.14
N ILE A 128 -3.78 25.78 9.08
CA ILE A 128 -3.09 25.95 10.37
C ILE A 128 -3.56 24.94 11.42
N ASN A 129 -4.84 24.67 11.56
CA ASN A 129 -5.35 23.78 12.62
C ASN A 129 -5.30 22.28 12.26
N LYS A 130 -5.15 21.94 10.98
CA LYS A 130 -5.00 20.54 10.52
C LYS A 130 -3.59 20.00 10.70
N LYS A 131 -2.55 20.82 10.67
CA LYS A 131 -1.15 20.38 10.70
C LYS A 131 -0.77 19.66 12.01
N GLN A 132 -1.22 20.14 13.14
CA GLN A 132 -0.85 19.57 14.45
C GLN A 132 -1.50 18.19 14.68
N GLY A 133 -2.78 18.03 14.43
CA GLY A 133 -3.48 16.74 14.54
C GLY A 133 -2.97 15.70 13.53
N ASP A 134 -2.51 16.15 12.37
CA ASP A 134 -1.92 15.30 11.34
C ASP A 134 -0.54 14.77 11.73
N GLU A 135 0.30 15.59 12.36
CA GLU A 135 1.62 15.17 12.84
C GLU A 135 1.51 14.18 14.01
N GLU A 136 0.60 14.42 14.96
CA GLU A 136 0.34 13.50 16.06
C GLU A 136 -0.17 12.14 15.55
N ARG A 137 -1.10 12.14 14.59
CA ARG A 137 -1.62 10.91 13.96
C ARG A 137 -0.54 10.15 13.21
N LYS A 138 0.33 10.83 12.45
CA LYS A 138 1.48 10.23 11.77
C LYS A 138 2.47 9.63 12.76
N SER A 139 2.84 10.39 13.79
CA SER A 139 3.74 9.94 14.84
C SER A 139 3.20 8.69 15.52
N LYS A 140 1.92 8.67 15.88
CA LYS A 140 1.25 7.52 16.48
C LYS A 140 1.25 6.30 15.56
N TYR A 141 0.96 6.50 14.26
CA TYR A 141 0.99 5.42 13.27
C TYR A 141 2.40 4.84 13.11
N ASN A 142 3.42 5.69 12.95
CA ASN A 142 4.82 5.27 12.81
C ASN A 142 5.31 4.56 14.08
N ASN A 143 4.93 5.06 15.25
CA ASN A 143 5.22 4.40 16.53
C ASN A 143 4.62 2.98 16.58
N LEU A 144 3.40 2.79 16.12
CA LEU A 144 2.79 1.45 16.05
C LEU A 144 3.56 0.53 15.13
N LEU A 145 3.95 0.98 13.93
CA LEU A 145 4.73 0.19 12.98
C LEU A 145 6.04 -0.32 13.60
N VAL A 146 6.79 0.54 14.29
CA VAL A 146 8.11 0.17 14.83
C VAL A 146 8.05 -0.57 16.18
N ASN A 147 6.93 -0.54 16.89
CA ASN A 147 6.78 -1.22 18.16
C ASN A 147 5.94 -2.51 18.07
N SER A 148 5.36 -2.81 16.92
CA SER A 148 4.58 -4.04 16.70
C SER A 148 5.42 -5.12 16.04
N LYS A 149 5.32 -6.35 16.54
CA LYS A 149 5.91 -7.54 15.88
C LYS A 149 5.21 -7.79 14.55
N PHE A 150 3.87 -7.69 14.55
CA PHE A 150 3.03 -7.88 13.37
C PHE A 150 2.14 -6.66 13.13
N THR A 151 1.90 -6.34 11.87
CA THR A 151 0.95 -5.30 11.46
C THR A 151 -0.16 -5.92 10.62
N LEU A 152 -1.42 -5.76 11.05
CA LEU A 152 -2.55 -6.25 10.27
C LEU A 152 -2.72 -5.39 9.00
N CYS A 153 -2.67 -6.03 7.85
CA CYS A 153 -2.72 -5.42 6.54
C CYS A 153 -3.97 -5.89 5.76
N PRO A 154 -5.16 -5.45 6.18
CA PRO A 154 -6.40 -5.78 5.48
C PRO A 154 -6.50 -5.06 4.15
N SER A 155 -7.32 -5.60 3.25
CA SER A 155 -7.80 -4.88 2.08
C SER A 155 -8.33 -3.50 2.46
N GLY A 156 -8.25 -2.58 1.51
CA GLY A 156 -8.82 -1.24 1.59
C GLY A 156 -10.01 -1.11 0.63
N SER A 157 -10.13 0.01 -0.04
CA SER A 157 -11.03 0.16 -1.20
C SER A 157 -10.57 -0.70 -2.40
N GLY A 158 -9.33 -1.17 -2.38
CA GLY A 158 -8.76 -2.18 -3.26
C GLY A 158 -8.08 -3.28 -2.45
N PRO A 159 -7.60 -4.36 -3.12
CA PRO A 159 -7.00 -5.51 -2.43
C PRO A 159 -5.66 -5.18 -1.76
N ASN A 160 -4.90 -4.21 -2.27
CA ASN A 160 -3.61 -3.81 -1.69
C ASN A 160 -3.74 -2.60 -0.76
N SER A 161 -2.80 -2.48 0.16
CA SER A 161 -2.73 -1.38 1.13
C SER A 161 -1.30 -0.85 1.24
N ILE A 162 -1.15 0.48 1.27
CA ILE A 162 0.14 1.14 1.54
C ILE A 162 0.77 0.61 2.83
N ARG A 163 -0.03 0.34 3.84
CA ARG A 163 0.42 -0.23 5.13
C ARG A 163 1.22 -1.52 4.98
N PHE A 164 0.87 -2.38 4.03
CA PHE A 164 1.60 -3.62 3.79
C PHE A 164 3.07 -3.34 3.44
N TRP A 165 3.31 -2.38 2.57
CA TRP A 165 4.64 -1.98 2.13
C TRP A 165 5.40 -1.17 3.19
N GLU A 166 4.70 -0.34 3.95
CA GLU A 166 5.27 0.38 5.08
C GLU A 166 5.67 -0.57 6.22
N ALA A 167 4.87 -1.60 6.47
CA ALA A 167 5.19 -2.62 7.46
C ALA A 167 6.43 -3.43 7.06
N LEU A 168 6.55 -3.85 5.79
CA LEU A 168 7.76 -4.48 5.26
C LEU A 168 8.98 -3.60 5.50
N ALA A 169 8.91 -2.34 5.10
CA ALA A 169 10.01 -1.38 5.23
C ALA A 169 10.46 -1.14 6.68
N CYS A 170 9.52 -1.20 7.62
CA CYS A 170 9.79 -1.03 9.05
C CYS A 170 10.16 -2.35 9.76
N GLY A 171 10.19 -3.47 9.06
CA GLY A 171 10.39 -4.79 9.69
C GLY A 171 9.27 -5.15 10.68
N SER A 172 8.08 -4.58 10.54
CA SER A 172 6.87 -5.07 11.21
C SER A 172 6.23 -6.10 10.30
N ILE A 173 6.22 -7.37 10.70
CA ILE A 173 5.78 -8.47 9.84
C ILE A 173 4.35 -8.24 9.37
N PRO A 174 4.09 -8.06 8.07
CA PRO A 174 2.72 -7.89 7.58
C PRO A 174 1.91 -9.16 7.78
N VAL A 175 0.72 -9.00 8.35
CA VAL A 175 -0.32 -10.02 8.31
C VAL A 175 -1.25 -9.67 7.16
N LEU A 176 -1.11 -10.34 6.04
CA LEU A 176 -1.93 -10.11 4.85
C LEU A 176 -3.33 -10.66 5.05
N LEU A 177 -4.31 -9.77 5.03
CA LEU A 177 -5.74 -10.02 5.16
C LEU A 177 -6.45 -9.48 3.92
N ALA A 178 -6.12 -10.07 2.77
CA ALA A 178 -6.66 -9.69 1.46
C ALA A 178 -6.60 -10.92 0.54
N ASP A 179 -7.64 -11.75 0.61
CA ASP A 179 -7.69 -13.09 0.00
C ASP A 179 -7.50 -13.08 -1.52
N THR A 180 -7.86 -11.97 -2.17
CA THR A 180 -7.78 -11.84 -3.63
C THR A 180 -6.50 -11.19 -4.13
N LEU A 181 -5.67 -10.61 -3.27
CA LEU A 181 -4.48 -9.88 -3.70
C LEU A 181 -3.41 -10.80 -4.27
N GLU A 182 -2.99 -10.54 -5.47
CA GLU A 182 -1.78 -11.13 -6.05
C GLU A 182 -0.57 -10.22 -5.82
N LEU A 183 0.43 -10.76 -5.13
CA LEU A 183 1.70 -10.08 -4.89
C LEU A 183 2.66 -10.27 -6.08
N PRO A 184 3.54 -9.30 -6.36
CA PRO A 184 4.61 -9.50 -7.34
C PRO A 184 5.52 -10.65 -6.90
N GLU A 185 6.08 -11.39 -7.88
CA GLU A 185 6.89 -12.57 -7.60
C GLU A 185 8.12 -12.27 -6.74
N HIS A 186 8.30 -13.05 -5.69
CA HIS A 186 9.50 -13.08 -4.86
C HIS A 186 9.54 -14.35 -4.02
N GLU A 187 10.69 -14.98 -3.92
CA GLU A 187 10.88 -16.26 -3.22
C GLU A 187 10.68 -16.18 -1.69
N LEU A 188 10.94 -15.01 -1.09
CA LEU A 188 10.88 -14.83 0.36
C LEU A 188 9.48 -14.53 0.91
N TRP A 189 8.41 -14.45 0.11
CA TRP A 189 7.09 -14.10 0.63
C TRP A 189 6.63 -15.00 1.79
N GLU A 190 6.78 -16.30 1.66
CA GLU A 190 6.31 -17.27 2.67
C GLU A 190 7.10 -17.19 3.98
N THR A 191 8.35 -16.75 3.92
CA THR A 191 9.22 -16.58 5.08
C THR A 191 9.29 -15.14 5.61
N SER A 192 8.55 -14.23 5.03
CA SER A 192 8.52 -12.82 5.42
C SER A 192 7.20 -12.42 6.05
N ILE A 193 6.09 -12.76 5.41
CA ILE A 193 4.75 -12.32 5.83
C ILE A 193 3.95 -13.48 6.42
N VAL A 194 2.85 -13.14 7.08
CA VAL A 194 1.85 -14.11 7.52
C VAL A 194 0.60 -13.91 6.68
N LYS A 195 0.21 -14.90 5.90
CA LYS A 195 -1.05 -14.90 5.14
C LYS A 195 -2.15 -15.51 5.99
N VAL A 196 -3.22 -14.78 6.23
CA VAL A 196 -4.39 -15.26 6.98
C VAL A 196 -5.63 -14.96 6.17
N LYS A 197 -6.49 -15.96 5.98
CA LYS A 197 -7.78 -15.75 5.32
C LYS A 197 -8.62 -14.76 6.11
N GLU A 198 -9.33 -13.88 5.42
CA GLU A 198 -10.19 -12.89 6.07
C GLU A 198 -11.23 -13.53 7.00
N SER A 199 -11.71 -14.73 6.67
CA SER A 199 -12.61 -15.54 7.50
C SER A 199 -12.01 -15.99 8.84
N ASP A 200 -10.68 -16.11 8.91
CA ASP A 200 -9.97 -16.59 10.08
C ASP A 200 -9.49 -15.47 11.02
N ILE A 201 -9.90 -14.23 10.78
CA ILE A 201 -9.46 -13.06 11.56
C ILE A 201 -9.62 -13.24 13.07
N PHE A 202 -10.68 -13.89 13.53
CA PHE A 202 -10.92 -14.10 14.96
C PHE A 202 -9.95 -15.10 15.61
N LYS A 203 -9.19 -15.87 14.81
CA LYS A 203 -8.12 -16.77 15.26
C LYS A 203 -6.76 -16.07 15.31
N ILE A 204 -6.66 -14.80 14.93
CA ILE A 204 -5.40 -14.07 14.70
C ILE A 204 -4.46 -14.13 15.91
N ASN A 205 -4.98 -13.93 17.11
CA ASN A 205 -4.17 -13.97 18.33
C ASN A 205 -3.52 -15.35 18.53
N SER A 206 -4.28 -16.43 18.35
CA SER A 206 -3.77 -17.80 18.46
C SER A 206 -2.75 -18.14 17.36
N ILE A 207 -2.94 -17.61 16.14
CA ILE A 207 -2.00 -17.81 15.03
C ILE A 207 -0.67 -17.13 15.35
N LEU A 208 -0.72 -15.85 15.71
CA LEU A 208 0.50 -15.05 15.88
C LEU A 208 1.28 -15.38 17.15
N SER A 209 0.59 -15.81 18.24
CA SER A 209 1.26 -16.19 19.48
C SER A 209 2.07 -17.49 19.37
N LYS A 210 1.85 -18.31 18.35
CA LYS A 210 2.58 -19.55 18.13
C LYS A 210 3.92 -19.34 17.40
N ILE A 211 4.13 -18.18 16.81
CA ILE A 211 5.36 -17.88 16.06
C ILE A 211 6.47 -17.56 17.06
N SER A 212 7.56 -18.28 17.01
CA SER A 212 8.68 -18.13 17.94
C SER A 212 9.44 -16.81 17.73
N GLU A 213 10.12 -16.33 18.76
CA GLU A 213 10.94 -15.11 18.65
C GLU A 213 12.05 -15.24 17.59
N THR A 214 12.62 -16.44 17.44
CA THR A 214 13.61 -16.72 16.41
C THR A 214 13.01 -16.58 15.02
N GLU A 215 11.81 -17.11 14.80
CA GLU A 215 11.11 -16.98 13.52
C GLU A 215 10.70 -15.53 13.26
N ILE A 216 10.22 -14.80 14.29
CA ILE A 216 9.89 -13.38 14.19
C ILE A 216 11.13 -12.60 13.72
N LYS A 217 12.30 -12.85 14.29
CA LYS A 217 13.54 -12.15 13.89
C LYS A 217 13.89 -12.44 12.42
N ALA A 218 13.84 -13.71 12.01
CA ALA A 218 14.12 -14.11 10.64
C ALA A 218 13.13 -13.47 9.62
N ARG A 219 11.83 -13.47 9.96
CA ARG A 219 10.80 -12.83 9.13
C ARG A 219 11.00 -11.33 9.00
N ARG A 220 11.41 -10.65 10.06
CA ARG A 220 11.69 -9.20 10.05
C ARG A 220 12.84 -8.86 9.11
N ASP A 221 13.93 -9.62 9.17
CA ASP A 221 15.06 -9.45 8.26
C ASP A 221 14.63 -9.66 6.80
N ASN A 222 13.86 -10.70 6.53
CA ASN A 222 13.33 -10.97 5.21
C ASN A 222 12.35 -9.88 4.73
N CYS A 223 11.54 -9.29 5.60
CA CYS A 223 10.68 -8.15 5.26
C CYS A 223 11.50 -6.99 4.69
N ILE A 224 12.60 -6.63 5.35
CA ILE A 224 13.48 -5.54 4.91
C ILE A 224 14.19 -5.91 3.60
N LYS A 225 14.64 -7.16 3.44
CA LYS A 225 15.23 -7.64 2.18
C LYS A 225 14.26 -7.54 1.01
N ILE A 226 13.02 -8.02 1.18
CA ILE A 226 11.98 -7.90 0.15
C ILE A 226 11.69 -6.44 -0.17
N TYR A 227 11.53 -5.59 0.85
CA TYR A 227 11.27 -4.19 0.62
C TYR A 227 12.38 -3.54 -0.22
N ASN A 228 13.64 -3.76 0.14
CA ASN A 228 14.78 -3.22 -0.58
C ASN A 228 14.87 -3.78 -2.01
N PHE A 229 14.56 -5.07 -2.20
CA PHE A 229 14.49 -5.66 -3.54
C PHE A 229 13.48 -4.93 -4.42
N PHE A 230 12.25 -4.73 -3.94
CA PHE A 230 11.23 -4.02 -4.72
C PHE A 230 11.54 -2.55 -4.92
N LYS A 231 12.22 -1.93 -3.97
CA LYS A 231 12.65 -0.54 -4.07
C LYS A 231 13.76 -0.33 -5.11
N HIS A 232 14.74 -1.23 -5.16
CA HIS A 232 15.97 -1.03 -5.94
C HIS A 232 16.10 -1.97 -7.14
N ASP A 233 15.63 -3.22 -7.02
CA ASP A 233 15.93 -4.30 -7.95
C ASP A 233 14.70 -4.91 -8.64
N PHE A 234 13.53 -4.26 -8.55
CA PHE A 234 12.30 -4.81 -9.12
C PHE A 234 12.45 -5.15 -10.60
N ARG A 235 12.67 -6.43 -10.87
CA ARG A 235 12.98 -6.98 -12.21
C ARG A 235 11.75 -7.17 -13.11
N GLY A 236 10.55 -6.90 -12.63
CA GLY A 236 9.35 -6.87 -13.47
C GLY A 236 9.48 -5.92 -14.67
N CYS A 237 10.50 -5.05 -14.62
CA CYS A 237 10.84 -4.07 -15.64
C CYS A 237 12.32 -4.20 -16.07
N LYS A 238 12.85 -5.41 -16.22
CA LYS A 238 14.27 -5.68 -16.56
C LYS A 238 14.82 -4.84 -17.72
N ASN A 239 13.96 -4.47 -18.65
CA ASN A 239 14.34 -3.70 -19.85
C ASN A 239 14.09 -2.20 -19.71
N LEU A 240 13.71 -1.72 -18.52
CA LEU A 240 13.53 -0.30 -18.27
C LEU A 240 14.84 0.32 -17.79
N ASN A 241 15.10 1.55 -18.27
CA ASN A 241 16.12 2.41 -17.71
C ASN A 241 15.97 2.48 -16.17
N PRO A 242 17.07 2.43 -15.38
CA PRO A 242 17.03 2.54 -13.91
C PRO A 242 16.18 3.72 -13.41
N ASP A 243 16.20 4.85 -14.10
CA ASP A 243 15.39 6.03 -13.77
C ASP A 243 13.89 5.77 -13.91
N ILE A 244 13.49 4.95 -14.88
CA ILE A 244 12.09 4.56 -15.08
C ILE A 244 11.68 3.49 -14.06
N ARG A 245 12.59 2.59 -13.65
CA ARG A 245 12.34 1.61 -12.58
C ARG A 245 12.05 2.32 -11.25
N SER A 246 12.85 3.30 -10.91
CA SER A 246 12.59 4.17 -9.76
C SER A 246 11.28 4.95 -9.94
N ALA A 247 10.96 5.41 -11.14
CA ALA A 247 9.73 6.12 -11.44
C ALA A 247 8.46 5.25 -11.27
N ILE A 248 8.48 3.95 -11.56
CA ILE A 248 7.34 3.06 -11.29
C ILE A 248 7.04 3.00 -9.79
N PHE A 249 8.07 2.99 -8.96
CA PHE A 249 7.92 3.06 -7.51
C PHE A 249 7.47 4.45 -7.04
N PHE A 250 7.87 5.53 -7.72
CA PHE A 250 7.65 6.93 -7.33
C PHE A 250 6.48 7.63 -8.03
N VAL A 251 6.08 7.25 -9.25
CA VAL A 251 5.07 7.96 -10.07
C VAL A 251 3.67 7.93 -9.45
N GLY A 252 3.40 6.99 -8.54
CA GLY A 252 2.12 6.97 -7.83
C GLY A 252 1.82 8.18 -6.94
N GLN A 253 2.77 9.10 -6.72
CA GLN A 253 2.63 10.13 -5.69
C GLN A 253 2.60 11.59 -6.15
N LYS A 254 3.12 11.92 -7.31
CA LYS A 254 3.32 13.34 -7.64
C LYS A 254 2.25 14.00 -8.50
N ARG A 255 1.33 13.23 -9.10
CA ARG A 255 0.23 13.81 -9.89
C ARG A 255 -1.07 13.04 -9.67
N SER A 256 -2.13 13.74 -9.33
CA SER A 256 -3.45 13.13 -9.25
C SER A 256 -3.85 12.62 -10.64
N ILE A 257 -4.60 11.52 -10.69
CA ILE A 257 -5.17 10.98 -11.94
C ILE A 257 -5.95 12.06 -12.68
N ILE A 258 -6.57 13.00 -11.97
CA ILE A 258 -7.29 14.14 -12.54
C ILE A 258 -6.37 15.05 -13.35
N GLU A 259 -5.14 15.31 -12.89
CA GLU A 259 -4.16 16.10 -13.67
C GLU A 259 -3.67 15.34 -14.89
N ASN A 260 -3.48 14.01 -14.76
CA ASN A 260 -3.12 13.17 -15.90
C ASN A 260 -4.27 13.07 -16.92
N ILE A 261 -5.52 12.96 -16.48
CA ILE A 261 -6.71 12.98 -17.35
C ILE A 261 -6.91 14.35 -17.99
N LYS A 262 -6.66 15.45 -17.29
CA LYS A 262 -6.70 16.81 -17.88
C LYS A 262 -5.64 16.94 -18.98
N ARG A 263 -4.42 16.52 -18.73
CA ARG A 263 -3.33 16.57 -19.69
C ARG A 263 -3.62 15.71 -20.93
N VAL A 264 -4.12 14.49 -20.74
CA VAL A 264 -4.54 13.61 -21.86
C VAL A 264 -5.71 14.23 -22.63
N LYS A 265 -6.66 14.91 -21.97
CA LYS A 265 -7.73 15.65 -22.65
C LYS A 265 -7.19 16.85 -23.43
N GLU A 266 -6.24 17.58 -22.90
CA GLU A 266 -5.58 18.69 -23.57
C GLU A 266 -4.77 18.19 -24.78
N ASP A 267 -4.04 17.08 -24.64
CA ASP A 267 -3.30 16.45 -25.73
C ASP A 267 -4.25 15.91 -26.82
N ILE A 268 -5.40 15.34 -26.47
CA ILE A 268 -6.42 14.90 -27.43
C ILE A 268 -7.09 16.09 -28.14
N LEU A 269 -7.30 17.19 -27.46
CA LEU A 269 -7.86 18.42 -28.06
C LEU A 269 -6.87 19.05 -29.05
N ILE A 270 -5.57 19.00 -28.78
CA ILE A 270 -4.53 19.46 -29.69
C ILE A 270 -4.47 18.58 -30.97
N PHE A 271 -4.67 17.26 -30.85
CA PHE A 271 -4.71 16.35 -32.00
C PHE A 271 -5.96 16.48 -32.88
N ASN A 272 -7.04 17.04 -32.35
CA ASN A 272 -8.30 17.21 -33.07
C ASN A 272 -8.51 18.62 -33.64
N GLN A 273 -7.52 19.48 -33.61
CA GLN A 273 -7.59 20.75 -34.34
C GLN A 273 -7.29 20.48 -35.82
N PRO A 274 -8.19 20.87 -36.76
CA PRO A 274 -7.89 20.75 -38.18
C PRO A 274 -6.66 21.62 -38.51
N SER A 275 -5.66 21.01 -39.08
CA SER A 275 -4.54 21.72 -39.72
C SER A 275 -5.10 22.63 -40.80
N TYR A 276 -5.05 23.93 -40.60
CA TYR A 276 -5.26 24.92 -41.65
C TYR A 276 -4.05 25.03 -42.51
#